data_aa7aaff229c41af878d5aee019e5f0a3
#
_entry.id   aa7aaff229c41af878d5aee019e5f0a3
#
_cell.length_a   1.000
_cell.length_b   1.000
_cell.length_c   1.000
_cell.angle_alpha   90.00
_cell.angle_beta   90.00
_cell.angle_gamma   90.00
#
_symmetry.space_group_name_H-M   'P 1'
#
loop_
_entity.id
_entity.type
_entity.pdbx_description
1 polymer ?
#
loop_
_entity_poly.entity_id
_entity_poly.type
_entity_poly.pdbx_seq_one_letter_code
_entity_poly.pdbx_strand_id
1 'polypeptide(L)'
;MRILHSMLRVADLEAALEFYTRALGMRLLRRRDYPEGRFTLAFVGYQDERAAAALELTHNWDRDGYTQGDGYGHLAIEVEDAA
;
A
#
# COMPACT_ATOMS: atom_id res chain seq x y z
N MET A 1 4.30 1.03 21.94
CA MET A 1 3.50 0.19 21.01
C MET A 1 2.91 1.10 19.94
N ARG A 2 3.02 0.73 18.67
CA ARG A 2 2.44 1.51 17.57
C ARG A 2 2.17 0.61 16.38
N ILE A 3 1.26 1.04 15.51
CA ILE A 3 0.99 0.32 14.27
C ILE A 3 2.12 0.62 13.30
N LEU A 4 2.79 -0.43 12.81
CA LEU A 4 3.86 -0.27 11.84
C LEU A 4 3.34 -0.07 10.42
N HIS A 5 2.41 -0.92 10.03
CA HIS A 5 1.81 -0.81 8.69
C HIS A 5 0.52 -1.60 8.61
N SER A 6 -0.29 -1.26 7.62
CA SER A 6 -1.43 -2.06 7.18
C SER A 6 -1.10 -2.59 5.79
N MET A 7 -1.57 -3.78 5.46
CA MET A 7 -1.27 -4.40 4.18
C MET A 7 -2.52 -4.54 3.33
N LEU A 8 -2.37 -4.21 2.05
CA LEU A 8 -3.40 -4.39 1.04
C LEU A 8 -2.81 -5.22 -0.09
N ARG A 9 -3.58 -6.17 -0.60
CA ARG A 9 -3.20 -6.89 -1.81
C ARG A 9 -3.71 -6.12 -3.02
N VAL A 10 -2.86 -6.02 -4.05
CA VAL A 10 -3.20 -5.28 -5.26
C VAL A 10 -2.96 -6.16 -6.48
N ALA A 11 -3.85 -6.06 -7.45
CA ALA A 11 -3.74 -6.86 -8.68
C ALA A 11 -2.71 -6.27 -9.64
N ASP A 12 -2.59 -4.94 -9.67
CA ASP A 12 -1.66 -4.23 -10.55
C ASP A 12 -0.84 -3.27 -9.69
N LEU A 13 0.40 -3.66 -9.40
CA LEU A 13 1.25 -2.89 -8.50
C LEU A 13 1.59 -1.53 -9.06
N GLU A 14 1.90 -1.44 -10.36
CA GLU A 14 2.28 -0.16 -10.95
C GLU A 14 1.12 0.84 -10.92
N ALA A 15 -0.10 0.38 -11.20
CA ALA A 15 -1.28 1.23 -11.11
C ALA A 15 -1.54 1.67 -9.67
N ALA A 16 -1.36 0.76 -8.71
CA ALA A 16 -1.54 1.09 -7.30
C ALA A 16 -0.49 2.10 -6.84
N LEU A 17 0.77 1.92 -7.22
CA LEU A 17 1.82 2.86 -6.87
C LEU A 17 1.55 4.24 -7.46
N GLU A 18 1.10 4.30 -8.70
CA GLU A 18 0.77 5.60 -9.29
C GLU A 18 -0.37 6.28 -8.53
N PHE A 19 -1.39 5.52 -8.15
CA PHE A 19 -2.50 6.08 -7.39
C PHE A 19 -2.04 6.62 -6.04
N TYR A 20 -1.32 5.82 -5.27
CA TYR A 20 -0.93 6.25 -3.92
C TYR A 20 0.12 7.35 -3.94
N THR A 21 1.01 7.37 -4.93
CA THR A 21 2.05 8.40 -4.98
C THR A 21 1.57 9.68 -5.68
N ARG A 22 0.99 9.56 -6.86
CA ARG A 22 0.61 10.75 -7.62
C ARG A 22 -0.70 11.35 -7.15
N ALA A 23 -1.74 10.53 -6.98
CA ALA A 23 -3.05 11.05 -6.60
C ALA A 23 -3.11 11.40 -5.12
N LEU A 24 -2.53 10.55 -4.26
CA LEU A 24 -2.62 10.75 -2.81
C LEU A 24 -1.36 11.35 -2.18
N GLY A 25 -0.33 11.59 -2.97
CA GLY A 25 0.87 12.31 -2.51
C GLY A 25 1.80 11.53 -1.59
N MET A 26 1.67 10.22 -1.51
CA MET A 26 2.59 9.41 -0.72
C MET A 26 3.93 9.26 -1.42
N ARG A 27 4.95 8.86 -0.68
CA ARG A 27 6.25 8.51 -1.23
C ARG A 27 6.40 7.00 -1.25
N LEU A 28 7.10 6.48 -2.27
CA LEU A 28 7.51 5.08 -2.26
C LEU A 28 8.68 4.98 -1.30
N LEU A 29 8.47 4.30 -0.18
CA LEU A 29 9.48 4.19 0.88
C LEU A 29 10.49 3.08 0.59
N ARG A 30 10.01 1.93 0.12
CA ARG A 30 10.87 0.82 -0.31
C ARG A 30 10.06 -0.16 -1.13
N ARG A 31 10.77 -0.94 -1.96
CA ARG A 31 10.16 -1.95 -2.82
C ARG A 31 11.11 -3.13 -2.90
N ARG A 32 10.58 -4.35 -2.86
CA ARG A 32 11.39 -5.54 -2.93
C ARG A 32 10.63 -6.70 -3.57
N ASP A 33 11.31 -7.42 -4.47
CA ASP A 33 10.78 -8.65 -5.06
C ASP A 33 11.20 -9.85 -4.22
N TYR A 34 10.31 -10.82 -4.14
CA TYR A 34 10.56 -12.09 -3.46
C TYR A 34 10.29 -13.22 -4.44
N PRO A 35 11.27 -13.56 -5.30
CA PRO A 35 11.02 -14.53 -6.37
C PRO A 35 10.63 -15.91 -5.86
N GLU A 36 11.17 -16.35 -4.74
CA GLU A 36 10.84 -17.66 -4.20
C GLU A 36 9.39 -17.76 -3.80
N GLY A 37 8.82 -16.68 -3.25
CA GLY A 37 7.41 -16.63 -2.88
C GLY A 37 6.53 -16.10 -3.99
N ARG A 38 7.12 -15.63 -5.09
CA ARG A 38 6.43 -15.07 -6.25
C ARG A 38 5.53 -13.91 -5.88
N PHE A 39 6.11 -12.94 -5.17
CA PHE A 39 5.38 -11.72 -4.84
C PHE A 39 6.35 -10.54 -4.72
N THR A 40 5.78 -9.34 -4.80
CA THR A 40 6.50 -8.09 -4.63
C THR A 40 5.81 -7.29 -3.53
N LEU A 41 6.61 -6.68 -2.66
CA LEU A 41 6.12 -5.76 -1.63
C LEU A 41 6.56 -4.35 -1.96
N ALA A 42 5.69 -3.37 -1.74
CA ALA A 42 6.03 -1.97 -1.83
C ALA A 42 5.40 -1.25 -0.64
N PHE A 43 6.19 -0.41 0.04
CA PHE A 43 5.71 0.37 1.17
C PHE A 43 5.60 1.82 0.73
N VAL A 44 4.43 2.40 0.94
CA VAL A 44 4.17 3.81 0.62
C VAL A 44 3.68 4.52 1.87
N GLY A 45 3.94 5.82 1.95
CA GLY A 45 3.52 6.60 3.11
C GLY A 45 3.95 8.05 2.97
N TYR A 46 3.61 8.84 3.98
CA TYR A 46 3.90 10.26 3.97
C TYR A 46 5.20 10.59 4.71
N GLN A 47 5.69 9.68 5.53
CA GLN A 47 6.90 9.85 6.33
C GLN A 47 7.66 8.54 6.38
N ASP A 48 8.91 8.61 6.85
CA ASP A 48 9.74 7.43 7.09
C ASP A 48 8.99 6.44 8.00
N GLU A 49 9.19 5.14 7.77
CA GLU A 49 8.48 4.09 8.52
C GLU A 49 8.78 4.12 10.01
N ARG A 50 9.89 4.74 10.41
CA ARG A 50 10.21 4.90 11.84
C ARG A 50 9.42 6.02 12.48
N ALA A 51 8.88 6.94 11.69
CA ALA A 51 8.14 8.09 12.19
C ALA A 51 6.63 7.92 12.11
N ALA A 52 6.13 7.15 11.15
CA ALA A 52 4.69 7.01 10.93
C ALA A 52 4.38 5.65 10.33
N ALA A 53 3.13 5.23 10.48
CA ALA A 53 2.65 4.00 9.87
C ALA A 53 2.66 4.13 8.35
N ALA A 54 2.90 3.02 7.67
CA ALA A 54 2.95 2.95 6.22
C ALA A 54 1.85 2.02 5.70
N LEU A 55 1.59 2.07 4.40
CA LEU A 55 0.81 1.04 3.73
C LEU A 55 1.77 0.08 3.04
N GLU A 56 1.55 -1.20 3.24
CA GLU A 56 2.27 -2.24 2.52
C GLU A 56 1.37 -2.73 1.40
N LEU A 57 1.84 -2.59 0.16
CA LEU A 57 1.13 -3.08 -1.01
C LEU A 57 1.78 -4.39 -1.43
N THR A 58 1.00 -5.47 -1.46
CA THR A 58 1.49 -6.79 -1.83
C THR A 58 0.89 -7.18 -3.17
N HIS A 59 1.76 -7.49 -4.13
CA HIS A 59 1.35 -8.01 -5.42
C HIS A 59 1.81 -9.46 -5.54
N ASN A 60 0.86 -10.39 -5.55
CA ASN A 60 1.14 -11.80 -5.78
C ASN A 60 1.16 -12.02 -7.29
N TRP A 61 2.29 -12.45 -7.83
CA TRP A 61 2.54 -12.48 -9.28
C TRP A 61 1.52 -13.32 -10.06
N ASP A 62 0.97 -14.35 -9.43
CA ASP A 62 0.06 -15.27 -10.10
C ASP A 62 -1.42 -14.91 -9.88
N ARG A 63 -1.70 -13.73 -9.32
CA ARG A 63 -3.05 -13.27 -9.04
C ARG A 63 -3.32 -11.96 -9.75
N ASP A 64 -4.44 -11.89 -10.44
CA ASP A 64 -4.86 -10.66 -11.13
C ASP A 64 -6.16 -10.09 -10.56
N GLY A 65 -6.59 -10.59 -9.42
CA GLY A 65 -7.77 -10.06 -8.75
C GLY A 65 -7.98 -10.71 -7.40
N TYR A 66 -8.76 -10.04 -6.55
CA TYR A 66 -9.06 -10.50 -5.20
C TYR A 66 -10.52 -10.25 -4.88
N THR A 67 -11.11 -11.14 -4.09
CA THR A 67 -12.44 -10.91 -3.54
C THR A 67 -12.31 -10.02 -2.31
N GLN A 68 -12.98 -8.87 -2.34
CA GLN A 68 -12.88 -7.91 -1.26
C GLN A 68 -13.60 -8.36 0.01
N GLY A 69 -14.73 -9.05 -0.15
CA GLY A 69 -15.51 -9.50 1.00
C GLY A 69 -16.26 -8.34 1.66
N ASP A 70 -16.71 -8.57 2.90
CA ASP A 70 -17.48 -7.58 3.63
C ASP A 70 -16.90 -7.23 4.99
N GLY A 71 -15.68 -7.69 5.27
CA GLY A 71 -15.05 -7.42 6.57
C GLY A 71 -14.21 -6.16 6.62
N TYR A 72 -13.78 -5.68 5.46
CA TYR A 72 -12.93 -4.49 5.41
C TYR A 72 -13.79 -3.23 5.37
N GLY A 73 -13.38 -2.21 6.12
CA GLY A 73 -14.06 -0.92 6.11
C GLY A 73 -13.39 0.06 5.15
N HIS A 74 -12.55 0.94 5.70
CA HIS A 74 -11.91 1.98 4.90
C HIS A 74 -10.60 2.44 5.55
N LEU A 75 -9.79 3.14 4.77
CA LEU A 75 -8.67 3.92 5.26
C LEU A 75 -9.07 5.39 5.22
N ALA A 76 -8.73 6.13 6.28
CA ALA A 76 -8.99 7.56 6.34
C ALA A 76 -7.67 8.32 6.21
N ILE A 77 -7.67 9.35 5.40
CA ILE A 77 -6.49 10.18 5.17
C ILE A 77 -6.87 11.62 5.47
N GLU A 78 -6.10 12.23 6.39
CA GLU A 78 -6.30 13.62 6.72
C GLU A 78 -5.74 14.52 5.61
N VAL A 79 -6.50 15.52 5.22
CA VAL A 79 -6.06 16.52 4.25
C VAL A 79 -6.36 17.91 4.80
N GLU A 80 -5.64 18.92 4.31
CA GLU A 80 -5.82 20.29 4.81
C GLU A 80 -7.19 20.84 4.44
N ASP A 81 -7.66 20.54 3.25
CA ASP A 81 -8.94 21.05 2.75
C ASP A 81 -9.64 19.96 1.97
N ALA A 82 -10.68 19.38 2.56
CA ALA A 82 -11.43 18.28 1.96
C ALA A 82 -12.60 18.72 1.10
N ALA A 83 -12.86 20.03 1.01
CA ALA A 83 -13.99 20.58 0.25
C ALA A 83 -13.74 20.62 -1.25
#